data_d416bcd9c5bbbbbcf73108465cea1e10
#
_entry.id   d416bcd9c5bbbbbcf73108465cea1e10
#
_cell.length_a   1.000
_cell.length_b   1.000
_cell.length_c   1.000
_cell.angle_alpha   90.00
_cell.angle_beta   90.00
_cell.angle_gamma   90.00
#
_symmetry.space_group_name_H-M   'P 1'
#
loop_
_entity.id
_entity.type
_entity.pdbx_description
1 polymer ?
#
loop_
_entity_poly.entity_id
_entity_poly.type
_entity_poly.pdbx_seq_one_letter_code
_entity_poly.pdbx_strand_id
1 'polypeptide(L)'
;MKPNYFVAYLTANDTPFFHIDYFNWMNMFKHHPGVDHIHLYVAISMVQQFSFFQRKLIEAMMQATAKCKWITLEAVILKPNQGRDFSSLRECLIAMKGLAVDNDFILVRNRSSRGPFKSQWYKKYINQFQSHDNTGLVGSTINLVDHNERGLKANVSHVQSYSFLSTWKHLSALLDNFPGMMASTHLEAVIDGEIELSQRILRSGAHISSLQKPEMILDLDSQNDPVQSQYPAVVAFQDIPIVHRKREPRGLQFWIKRLGYFKLLTFLVNRKLKVKFMDLNRR
;
A
#
# COMPACT_ATOMS: atom_id res chain seq x y z
N MET A 1 12.14 -9.36 -21.05
CA MET A 1 10.79 -8.76 -21.13
C MET A 1 10.75 -7.51 -20.25
N LYS A 2 10.01 -6.48 -20.65
CA LYS A 2 9.76 -5.30 -19.82
C LYS A 2 8.86 -5.73 -18.63
N PRO A 3 9.14 -5.31 -17.37
CA PRO A 3 8.31 -5.69 -16.25
C PRO A 3 6.92 -5.05 -16.33
N ASN A 4 5.92 -5.74 -15.80
CA ASN A 4 4.61 -5.18 -15.50
C ASN A 4 4.62 -4.45 -14.15
N TYR A 5 3.65 -3.56 -13.94
CA TYR A 5 3.56 -2.72 -12.76
C TYR A 5 2.18 -2.90 -12.10
N PHE A 6 2.18 -3.42 -10.90
CA PHE A 6 0.97 -3.71 -10.13
C PHE A 6 0.84 -2.76 -8.94
N VAL A 7 -0.38 -2.43 -8.59
CA VAL A 7 -0.70 -1.78 -7.31
C VAL A 7 -1.69 -2.64 -6.55
N ALA A 8 -1.34 -3.03 -5.33
CA ALA A 8 -2.24 -3.61 -4.36
C ALA A 8 -2.71 -2.50 -3.40
N TYR A 9 -3.96 -2.07 -3.53
CA TYR A 9 -4.56 -1.07 -2.67
C TYR A 9 -5.45 -1.73 -1.61
N LEU A 10 -5.09 -1.57 -0.34
CA LEU A 10 -5.69 -2.28 0.78
C LEU A 10 -6.54 -1.33 1.63
N THR A 11 -7.80 -1.67 1.84
CA THR A 11 -8.72 -0.85 2.64
C THR A 11 -9.72 -1.69 3.43
N ALA A 12 -10.55 -1.04 4.24
CA ALA A 12 -11.63 -1.66 5.00
C ALA A 12 -12.87 -0.77 4.97
N ASN A 13 -14.05 -1.37 5.07
CA ASN A 13 -15.31 -0.64 5.10
C ASN A 13 -15.77 -0.28 6.53
N ASP A 14 -14.82 0.03 7.42
CA ASP A 14 -15.04 0.36 8.83
C ASP A 14 -15.59 1.79 9.07
N THR A 15 -15.65 2.60 8.04
CA THR A 15 -16.25 3.95 8.09
C THR A 15 -17.43 4.03 7.12
N PRO A 16 -18.45 4.86 7.41
CA PRO A 16 -19.61 5.01 6.51
C PRO A 16 -19.22 5.58 5.12
N PHE A 17 -18.03 6.18 5.02
CA PHE A 17 -17.55 6.83 3.81
C PHE A 17 -16.12 6.42 3.48
N PHE A 18 -15.84 6.03 2.25
CA PHE A 18 -14.48 5.83 1.73
C PHE A 18 -13.82 7.14 1.31
N HIS A 19 -13.98 8.23 2.06
CA HIS A 19 -13.49 9.54 1.65
C HIS A 19 -11.96 9.59 1.47
N ILE A 20 -11.23 8.87 2.31
CA ILE A 20 -9.77 8.80 2.23
C ILE A 20 -9.35 8.01 0.99
N ASP A 21 -10.01 6.88 0.76
CA ASP A 21 -9.76 6.01 -0.39
C ASP A 21 -10.06 6.76 -1.68
N TYR A 22 -11.18 7.48 -1.73
CA TYR A 22 -11.51 8.35 -2.85
C TYR A 22 -10.40 9.35 -3.16
N PHE A 23 -9.87 10.07 -2.17
CA PHE A 23 -8.78 11.02 -2.39
C PHE A 23 -7.49 10.35 -2.84
N ASN A 24 -7.15 9.20 -2.28
CA ASN A 24 -5.98 8.44 -2.69
C ASN A 24 -6.10 7.98 -4.15
N TRP A 25 -7.28 7.49 -4.57
CA TRP A 25 -7.52 7.05 -5.94
C TRP A 25 -7.47 8.23 -6.89
N MET A 26 -8.18 9.32 -6.59
CA MET A 26 -8.17 10.52 -7.42
C MET A 26 -6.76 11.11 -7.59
N ASN A 27 -5.91 11.02 -6.56
CA ASN A 27 -4.52 11.42 -6.67
C ASN A 27 -3.72 10.48 -7.60
N MET A 28 -3.97 9.16 -7.58
CA MET A 28 -3.34 8.23 -8.54
C MET A 28 -3.73 8.53 -9.99
N PHE A 29 -4.98 8.96 -10.22
CA PHE A 29 -5.44 9.34 -11.56
C PHE A 29 -4.92 10.70 -12.01
N LYS A 30 -4.72 11.63 -11.06
CA LYS A 30 -4.22 12.98 -11.33
C LYS A 30 -2.74 13.03 -11.63
N HIS A 31 -1.94 12.21 -10.95
CA HIS A 31 -0.48 12.27 -11.01
C HIS A 31 0.06 11.07 -11.79
N HIS A 32 0.71 11.32 -12.92
CA HIS A 32 1.29 10.27 -13.76
C HIS A 32 2.31 9.42 -12.97
N PRO A 33 2.25 8.09 -13.01
CA PRO A 33 3.08 7.22 -12.17
C PRO A 33 4.56 7.20 -12.57
N GLY A 34 4.87 7.56 -13.81
CA GLY A 34 6.22 7.45 -14.37
C GLY A 34 6.54 6.08 -14.97
N VAL A 35 5.52 5.24 -15.08
CA VAL A 35 5.54 3.95 -15.78
C VAL A 35 4.41 3.94 -16.81
N ASP A 36 4.48 3.03 -17.79
CA ASP A 36 3.55 3.06 -18.91
C ASP A 36 2.12 2.71 -18.48
N HIS A 37 1.98 1.64 -17.71
CA HIS A 37 0.66 1.15 -17.31
C HIS A 37 0.70 0.47 -15.94
N ILE A 38 -0.38 0.59 -15.15
CA ILE A 38 -0.54 0.00 -13.83
C ILE A 38 -1.77 -0.91 -13.83
N HIS A 39 -1.60 -2.13 -13.34
CA HIS A 39 -2.66 -3.07 -13.01
C HIS A 39 -3.05 -2.88 -11.53
N LEU A 40 -4.24 -2.30 -11.28
CA LEU A 40 -4.72 -1.98 -9.95
C LEU A 40 -5.61 -3.10 -9.40
N TYR A 41 -5.24 -3.65 -8.27
CA TYR A 41 -6.03 -4.57 -7.46
C TYR A 41 -6.42 -3.89 -6.16
N VAL A 42 -7.69 -4.01 -5.78
CA VAL A 42 -8.21 -3.39 -4.56
C VAL A 42 -8.80 -4.47 -3.68
N ALA A 43 -8.31 -4.60 -2.46
CA ALA A 43 -8.89 -5.50 -1.47
C ALA A 43 -9.59 -4.70 -0.37
N ILE A 44 -10.84 -5.04 -0.10
CA ILE A 44 -11.67 -4.40 0.91
C ILE A 44 -11.98 -5.42 2.02
N SER A 45 -11.42 -5.20 3.20
CA SER A 45 -11.78 -5.95 4.41
C SER A 45 -13.19 -5.56 4.86
N MET A 46 -14.09 -6.55 4.89
CA MET A 46 -15.49 -6.36 5.26
C MET A 46 -15.64 -6.38 6.78
N VAL A 47 -15.74 -5.21 7.38
CA VAL A 47 -16.01 -5.00 8.82
C VAL A 47 -17.52 -4.96 9.07
N GLN A 48 -18.28 -4.48 8.09
CA GLN A 48 -19.73 -4.35 8.12
C GLN A 48 -20.31 -4.50 6.71
N GLN A 49 -21.61 -4.52 6.58
CA GLN A 49 -22.23 -4.46 5.27
C GLN A 49 -22.01 -3.10 4.62
N PHE A 50 -21.89 -3.08 3.30
CA PHE A 50 -21.74 -1.82 2.56
C PHE A 50 -22.95 -0.90 2.77
N SER A 51 -22.67 0.33 3.19
CA SER A 51 -23.65 1.40 3.13
C SER A 51 -23.96 1.78 1.67
N PHE A 52 -25.08 2.41 1.45
CA PHE A 52 -25.43 2.95 0.12
C PHE A 52 -24.35 3.90 -0.40
N PHE A 53 -23.82 4.79 0.46
CA PHE A 53 -22.76 5.73 0.08
C PHE A 53 -21.45 5.05 -0.29
N GLN A 54 -21.05 4.01 0.44
CA GLN A 54 -19.85 3.24 0.11
C GLN A 54 -19.97 2.60 -1.28
N ARG A 55 -21.11 1.97 -1.58
CA ARG A 55 -21.37 1.38 -2.91
C ARG A 55 -21.26 2.42 -4.01
N LYS A 56 -21.93 3.57 -3.85
CA LYS A 56 -21.91 4.65 -4.84
C LYS A 56 -20.51 5.23 -5.06
N LEU A 57 -19.73 5.33 -4.01
CA LEU A 57 -18.37 5.83 -4.12
C LEU A 57 -17.46 4.85 -4.85
N ILE A 58 -17.54 3.54 -4.53
CA ILE A 58 -16.78 2.52 -5.25
C ILE A 58 -17.16 2.53 -6.75
N GLU A 59 -18.46 2.64 -7.07
CA GLU A 59 -18.93 2.80 -8.46
C GLU A 59 -18.26 3.98 -9.16
N ALA A 60 -18.24 5.13 -8.49
CA ALA A 60 -17.62 6.34 -9.06
C ALA A 60 -16.11 6.18 -9.25
N MET A 61 -15.44 5.51 -8.30
CA MET A 61 -14.02 5.21 -8.40
C MET A 61 -13.73 4.26 -9.56
N MET A 62 -14.52 3.22 -9.75
CA MET A 62 -14.42 2.30 -10.90
C MET A 62 -14.59 3.03 -12.22
N GLN A 63 -15.60 3.90 -12.34
CA GLN A 63 -15.83 4.70 -13.54
C GLN A 63 -14.70 5.70 -13.81
N ALA A 64 -14.14 6.32 -12.77
CA ALA A 64 -13.00 7.21 -12.90
C ALA A 64 -11.76 6.44 -13.39
N THR A 65 -11.55 5.22 -12.88
CA THR A 65 -10.45 4.35 -13.32
C THR A 65 -10.58 3.99 -14.80
N ALA A 66 -11.79 3.64 -15.25
CA ALA A 66 -12.04 3.32 -16.66
C ALA A 66 -11.71 4.47 -17.63
N LYS A 67 -11.62 5.71 -17.14
CA LYS A 67 -11.19 6.89 -17.91
C LYS A 67 -9.69 7.20 -17.78
N CYS A 68 -8.99 6.54 -16.90
CA CYS A 68 -7.57 6.76 -16.68
C CYS A 68 -6.75 6.02 -17.74
N LYS A 69 -5.82 6.72 -18.39
CA LYS A 69 -5.01 6.15 -19.49
C LYS A 69 -3.91 5.20 -19.04
N TRP A 70 -3.47 5.32 -17.78
CA TRP A 70 -2.31 4.59 -17.25
C TRP A 70 -2.65 3.66 -16.08
N ILE A 71 -3.94 3.46 -15.76
CA ILE A 71 -4.37 2.51 -14.73
C ILE A 71 -5.57 1.72 -15.24
N THR A 72 -5.48 0.39 -15.18
CA THR A 72 -6.62 -0.52 -15.31
C THR A 72 -6.96 -1.09 -13.94
N LEU A 73 -8.23 -1.06 -13.56
CA LEU A 73 -8.74 -1.76 -12.38
C LEU A 73 -9.02 -3.21 -12.76
N GLU A 74 -8.19 -4.12 -12.29
CA GLU A 74 -8.30 -5.56 -12.60
C GLU A 74 -9.33 -6.24 -11.69
N ALA A 75 -9.30 -5.92 -10.39
CA ALA A 75 -10.21 -6.54 -9.44
C ALA A 75 -10.53 -5.64 -8.24
N VAL A 76 -11.78 -5.77 -7.74
CA VAL A 76 -12.17 -5.34 -6.40
C VAL A 76 -12.54 -6.60 -5.61
N ILE A 77 -11.72 -6.94 -4.64
CA ILE A 77 -11.77 -8.18 -3.86
C ILE A 77 -12.40 -7.85 -2.51
N LEU A 78 -13.49 -8.55 -2.18
CA LEU A 78 -14.14 -8.44 -0.87
C LEU A 78 -13.72 -9.63 -0.02
N LYS A 79 -13.26 -9.38 1.20
CA LYS A 79 -12.80 -10.44 2.11
C LYS A 79 -13.22 -10.18 3.55
N PRO A 80 -13.29 -11.22 4.41
CA PRO A 80 -13.45 -11.06 5.85
C PRO A 80 -12.34 -10.18 6.45
N ASN A 81 -12.60 -9.53 7.59
CA ASN A 81 -11.65 -8.61 8.22
C ASN A 81 -10.44 -9.29 8.91
N GLN A 82 -10.41 -10.62 8.99
CA GLN A 82 -9.28 -11.37 9.56
C GLN A 82 -7.98 -11.05 8.80
N GLY A 83 -6.86 -10.94 9.51
CA GLY A 83 -5.53 -10.66 8.93
C GLY A 83 -5.37 -9.24 8.39
N ARG A 84 -6.38 -8.38 8.56
CA ARG A 84 -6.33 -6.95 8.20
C ARG A 84 -5.69 -6.70 6.81
N ASP A 85 -4.71 -5.78 6.72
CA ASP A 85 -4.04 -5.41 5.47
C ASP A 85 -3.21 -6.56 4.90
N PHE A 86 -2.63 -7.44 5.73
CA PHE A 86 -1.76 -8.52 5.26
C PHE A 86 -2.52 -9.62 4.54
N SER A 87 -3.67 -10.02 5.06
CA SER A 87 -4.54 -10.94 4.32
C SER A 87 -5.14 -10.27 3.07
N SER A 88 -5.41 -8.96 3.11
CA SER A 88 -5.82 -8.21 1.93
C SER A 88 -4.74 -8.21 0.85
N LEU A 89 -3.48 -8.06 1.25
CA LEU A 89 -2.35 -8.16 0.32
C LEU A 89 -2.26 -9.56 -0.28
N ARG A 90 -2.33 -10.61 0.56
CA ARG A 90 -2.30 -11.99 0.07
C ARG A 90 -3.39 -12.25 -0.97
N GLU A 91 -4.62 -11.81 -0.75
CA GLU A 91 -5.71 -11.97 -1.72
C GLU A 91 -5.43 -11.22 -3.04
N CYS A 92 -4.84 -10.02 -2.99
CA CYS A 92 -4.37 -9.33 -4.19
C CYS A 92 -3.30 -10.15 -4.93
N LEU A 93 -2.31 -10.71 -4.22
CA LEU A 93 -1.27 -11.54 -4.82
C LEU A 93 -1.86 -12.81 -5.44
N ILE A 94 -2.81 -13.48 -4.79
CA ILE A 94 -3.50 -14.64 -5.37
C ILE A 94 -4.22 -14.25 -6.67
N ALA A 95 -4.87 -13.08 -6.71
CA ALA A 95 -5.53 -12.61 -7.92
C ALA A 95 -4.55 -12.21 -9.05
N MET A 96 -3.31 -11.85 -8.72
CA MET A 96 -2.24 -11.58 -9.68
C MET A 96 -1.59 -12.86 -10.23
N LYS A 97 -1.78 -14.01 -9.55
CA LYS A 97 -1.17 -15.30 -9.94
C LYS A 97 -1.60 -15.67 -11.37
N GLY A 98 -0.61 -15.98 -12.19
CA GLY A 98 -0.81 -16.29 -13.62
C GLY A 98 -0.68 -15.09 -14.56
N LEU A 99 -0.67 -13.85 -14.03
CA LEU A 99 -0.37 -12.62 -14.78
C LEU A 99 1.01 -12.07 -14.41
N ALA A 100 1.38 -12.12 -13.13
CA ALA A 100 2.65 -11.60 -12.65
C ALA A 100 3.78 -12.62 -12.78
N VAL A 101 4.98 -12.14 -13.14
CA VAL A 101 6.23 -12.89 -13.24
C VAL A 101 7.30 -12.28 -12.34
N ASP A 102 8.38 -13.02 -12.07
CA ASP A 102 9.37 -12.72 -11.03
C ASP A 102 9.87 -11.27 -10.98
N ASN A 103 10.12 -10.66 -12.13
CA ASN A 103 10.66 -9.30 -12.22
C ASN A 103 9.59 -8.19 -12.22
N ASP A 104 8.32 -8.53 -12.13
CA ASP A 104 7.24 -7.56 -12.08
C ASP A 104 7.23 -6.84 -10.72
N PHE A 105 6.96 -5.55 -10.76
CA PHE A 105 6.93 -4.71 -9.56
C PHE A 105 5.52 -4.63 -8.98
N ILE A 106 5.43 -4.73 -7.66
CA ILE A 106 4.18 -4.62 -6.91
C ILE A 106 4.34 -3.51 -5.86
N LEU A 107 3.64 -2.40 -6.07
CA LEU A 107 3.52 -1.35 -5.07
C LEU A 107 2.30 -1.64 -4.20
N VAL A 108 2.54 -1.87 -2.94
CA VAL A 108 1.51 -2.06 -1.92
C VAL A 108 1.26 -0.74 -1.23
N ARG A 109 -0.01 -0.42 -1.01
CA ARG A 109 -0.40 0.72 -0.20
C ARG A 109 -1.73 0.48 0.50
N ASN A 110 -1.82 0.97 1.71
CA ASN A 110 -3.06 0.89 2.47
C ASN A 110 -3.69 2.27 2.69
N ARG A 111 -4.87 2.28 3.30
CA ARG A 111 -5.63 3.47 3.63
C ARG A 111 -4.93 4.43 4.61
N SER A 112 -3.91 3.99 5.35
CA SER A 112 -3.09 4.86 6.19
C SER A 112 -2.13 5.73 5.38
N SER A 113 -1.87 5.38 4.13
CA SER A 113 -1.12 6.21 3.18
C SER A 113 -1.93 7.41 2.69
N ARG A 114 -1.23 8.46 2.27
CA ARG A 114 -1.77 9.65 1.61
C ARG A 114 -0.97 9.97 0.37
N GLY A 115 -1.64 10.38 -0.67
CA GLY A 115 -1.03 10.69 -1.98
C GLY A 115 -1.50 9.72 -3.06
N PRO A 116 -0.74 9.61 -4.18
CA PRO A 116 0.49 10.35 -4.46
C PRO A 116 0.23 11.86 -4.62
N PHE A 117 1.20 12.68 -4.21
CA PHE A 117 1.11 14.14 -4.31
C PHE A 117 1.89 14.71 -5.50
N LYS A 118 2.70 13.90 -6.17
CA LYS A 118 3.57 14.28 -7.29
C LYS A 118 3.54 13.22 -8.38
N SER A 119 3.81 13.62 -9.62
CA SER A 119 4.06 12.69 -10.72
C SER A 119 5.34 11.90 -10.50
N GLN A 120 5.55 10.86 -11.31
CA GLN A 120 6.67 9.91 -11.18
C GLN A 120 6.67 9.11 -9.86
N TRP A 121 5.53 9.02 -9.19
CA TRP A 121 5.42 8.44 -7.85
C TRP A 121 5.76 6.95 -7.81
N TYR A 122 5.40 6.18 -8.83
CA TYR A 122 5.76 4.75 -8.91
C TYR A 122 7.24 4.59 -9.29
N LYS A 123 7.69 5.36 -10.28
CA LYS A 123 9.07 5.34 -10.77
C LYS A 123 10.10 5.65 -9.68
N LYS A 124 9.77 6.49 -8.70
CA LYS A 124 10.65 6.77 -7.55
C LYS A 124 10.95 5.53 -6.73
N TYR A 125 9.95 4.68 -6.48
CA TYR A 125 10.18 3.41 -5.78
C TYR A 125 11.02 2.45 -6.60
N ILE A 126 10.77 2.36 -7.92
CA ILE A 126 11.59 1.53 -8.82
C ILE A 126 13.04 1.99 -8.81
N ASN A 127 13.28 3.29 -8.94
CA ASN A 127 14.63 3.83 -8.92
C ASN A 127 15.36 3.46 -7.62
N GLN A 128 14.68 3.60 -6.46
CA GLN A 128 15.25 3.20 -5.17
C GLN A 128 15.48 1.68 -5.07
N PHE A 129 14.58 0.88 -5.65
CA PHE A 129 14.73 -0.58 -5.69
C PHE A 129 15.94 -1.01 -6.53
N GLN A 130 16.20 -0.29 -7.63
CA GLN A 130 17.26 -0.57 -8.58
C GLN A 130 18.59 0.12 -8.24
N SER A 131 18.62 1.04 -7.27
CA SER A 131 19.84 1.75 -6.88
C SER A 131 20.81 0.88 -6.07
N HIS A 132 20.34 -0.25 -5.57
CA HIS A 132 21.13 -1.17 -4.77
C HIS A 132 20.89 -2.61 -5.22
N ASP A 133 21.95 -3.38 -5.23
CA ASP A 133 21.88 -4.80 -5.57
C ASP A 133 21.07 -5.57 -4.52
N ASN A 134 20.42 -6.62 -4.99
CA ASN A 134 19.67 -7.56 -4.15
C ASN A 134 18.58 -6.92 -3.24
N THR A 135 18.02 -5.79 -3.65
CA THR A 135 16.92 -5.17 -2.93
C THR A 135 15.66 -6.02 -3.05
N GLY A 136 15.03 -6.34 -1.91
CA GLY A 136 13.78 -7.10 -1.87
C GLY A 136 12.57 -6.25 -1.49
N LEU A 137 12.79 -5.12 -0.76
CA LEU A 137 11.71 -4.29 -0.26
C LEU A 137 12.13 -2.82 -0.15
N VAL A 138 11.32 -1.92 -0.68
CA VAL A 138 11.51 -0.46 -0.57
C VAL A 138 10.28 0.19 0.04
N GLY A 139 10.41 0.77 1.22
CA GLY A 139 9.33 1.53 1.85
C GLY A 139 9.31 3.01 1.50
N SER A 140 8.17 3.67 1.72
CA SER A 140 8.20 5.13 1.86
C SER A 140 9.09 5.54 3.02
N THR A 141 8.99 4.82 4.12
CA THR A 141 9.75 5.01 5.36
C THR A 141 10.18 3.67 5.94
N ILE A 142 11.21 3.71 6.76
CA ILE A 142 11.74 2.57 7.50
C ILE A 142 11.84 2.93 8.98
N ASN A 143 11.47 2.02 9.85
CA ASN A 143 11.74 2.08 11.28
C ASN A 143 13.01 1.28 11.57
N LEU A 144 13.94 1.85 12.33
CA LEU A 144 15.20 1.21 12.68
C LEU A 144 15.11 0.51 14.03
N VAL A 145 14.20 0.96 14.87
CA VAL A 145 14.00 0.47 16.22
C VAL A 145 12.52 0.25 16.45
N ASP A 146 12.14 -0.84 17.07
CA ASP A 146 10.76 -1.01 17.51
C ASP A 146 10.50 -0.24 18.81
N HIS A 147 9.25 0.20 19.00
CA HIS A 147 8.85 0.86 20.24
C HIS A 147 8.87 -0.14 21.41
N ASN A 148 9.48 0.25 22.53
CA ASN A 148 9.54 -0.57 23.76
C ASN A 148 8.14 -1.04 24.24
N GLU A 149 7.10 -0.28 23.95
CA GLU A 149 5.69 -0.61 24.23
C GLU A 149 5.20 -1.89 23.53
N ARG A 150 5.88 -2.34 22.48
CA ARG A 150 5.53 -3.55 21.72
C ARG A 150 6.20 -4.81 22.28
N GLY A 151 7.02 -4.68 23.30
CA GLY A 151 7.67 -5.82 24.00
C GLY A 151 8.80 -6.49 23.24
N LEU A 152 9.18 -5.98 22.07
CA LEU A 152 10.35 -6.47 21.33
C LEU A 152 11.61 -5.82 21.91
N LYS A 153 12.52 -6.66 22.41
CA LYS A 153 13.76 -6.22 23.08
C LYS A 153 14.92 -5.93 22.12
N ALA A 154 14.74 -6.13 20.82
CA ALA A 154 15.80 -5.98 19.83
C ALA A 154 15.50 -4.83 18.86
N ASN A 155 16.54 -4.26 18.29
CA ASN A 155 16.45 -3.36 17.15
C ASN A 155 15.92 -4.17 15.95
N VAL A 156 14.63 -4.13 15.70
CA VAL A 156 14.00 -4.86 14.62
C VAL A 156 13.67 -3.87 13.52
N SER A 157 14.63 -3.66 12.64
CA SER A 157 14.46 -2.78 11.50
C SER A 157 13.39 -3.34 10.54
N HIS A 158 12.47 -2.48 10.12
CA HIS A 158 11.40 -2.88 9.22
C HIS A 158 10.87 -1.72 8.40
N VAL A 159 10.38 -2.04 7.21
CA VAL A 159 9.67 -1.11 6.34
C VAL A 159 8.25 -0.94 6.86
N GLN A 160 7.76 0.31 6.92
CA GLN A 160 6.38 0.56 7.32
C GLN A 160 5.39 0.15 6.24
N SER A 161 4.40 -0.65 6.60
CA SER A 161 3.46 -1.32 5.68
C SER A 161 2.46 -0.38 4.98
N TYR A 162 2.39 0.91 5.34
CA TYR A 162 1.44 1.82 4.71
C TYR A 162 1.72 2.09 3.22
N SER A 163 2.99 1.99 2.78
CA SER A 163 3.36 1.99 1.37
C SER A 163 4.77 1.44 1.15
N PHE A 164 4.88 0.40 0.33
CA PHE A 164 6.16 -0.22 -0.06
C PHE A 164 6.09 -0.85 -1.44
N LEU A 165 7.25 -0.98 -2.09
CA LEU A 165 7.45 -1.71 -3.34
C LEU A 165 8.25 -2.98 -3.09
N SER A 166 7.88 -4.04 -3.78
CA SER A 166 8.64 -5.28 -3.90
C SER A 166 8.46 -5.86 -5.30
N THR A 167 9.07 -7.02 -5.58
CA THR A 167 8.82 -7.76 -6.81
C THR A 167 7.90 -8.96 -6.55
N TRP A 168 7.31 -9.48 -7.63
CA TRP A 168 6.52 -10.72 -7.56
C TRP A 168 7.35 -11.87 -6.97
N LYS A 169 8.60 -12.03 -7.38
CA LYS A 169 9.53 -13.03 -6.85
C LYS A 169 9.55 -13.07 -5.32
N HIS A 170 9.73 -11.93 -4.69
CA HIS A 170 9.84 -11.86 -3.22
C HIS A 170 8.50 -12.05 -2.52
N LEU A 171 7.40 -11.48 -3.04
CA LEU A 171 6.10 -11.59 -2.39
C LEU A 171 5.42 -12.94 -2.64
N SER A 172 5.57 -13.51 -3.83
CA SER A 172 4.99 -14.82 -4.16
C SER A 172 5.61 -15.96 -3.35
N ALA A 173 6.88 -15.86 -3.02
CA ALA A 173 7.58 -16.82 -2.15
C ALA A 173 7.00 -16.91 -0.73
N LEU A 174 6.21 -15.91 -0.32
CA LEU A 174 5.59 -15.87 1.01
C LEU A 174 4.14 -16.40 1.01
N LEU A 175 3.54 -16.68 -0.16
CA LEU A 175 2.10 -16.94 -0.29
C LEU A 175 1.58 -18.10 0.56
N ASP A 176 2.35 -19.17 0.71
CA ASP A 176 1.91 -20.35 1.46
C ASP A 176 1.82 -20.09 2.97
N ASN A 177 2.68 -19.23 3.48
CA ASN A 177 2.69 -18.83 4.88
C ASN A 177 2.87 -17.32 4.98
N PHE A 178 1.88 -16.55 4.49
CA PHE A 178 1.98 -15.09 4.41
C PHE A 178 1.96 -14.47 5.81
N PRO A 179 2.87 -13.50 6.12
CA PRO A 179 2.94 -12.89 7.44
C PRO A 179 1.66 -12.12 7.79
N GLY A 180 1.29 -12.08 9.06
CA GLY A 180 0.14 -11.32 9.56
C GLY A 180 -1.24 -11.86 9.20
N MET A 181 -1.34 -13.07 8.63
CA MET A 181 -2.62 -13.66 8.20
C MET A 181 -3.64 -13.84 9.34
N MET A 182 -3.17 -14.09 10.53
CA MET A 182 -4.00 -14.34 11.70
C MET A 182 -4.18 -13.09 12.58
N ALA A 183 -3.57 -11.96 12.22
CA ALA A 183 -3.61 -10.75 13.01
C ALA A 183 -5.06 -10.26 13.22
N SER A 184 -5.50 -10.20 14.46
CA SER A 184 -6.81 -9.71 14.88
C SER A 184 -6.72 -8.28 15.41
N THR A 185 -5.62 -7.94 16.07
CA THR A 185 -5.35 -6.63 16.66
C THR A 185 -4.41 -5.78 15.80
N HIS A 186 -4.31 -4.50 16.12
CA HIS A 186 -3.34 -3.62 15.45
C HIS A 186 -1.90 -3.99 15.82
N LEU A 187 -1.67 -4.40 17.07
CA LEU A 187 -0.35 -4.80 17.53
C LEU A 187 0.13 -6.07 16.81
N GLU A 188 -0.71 -7.09 16.72
CA GLU A 188 -0.41 -8.32 15.95
C GLU A 188 -0.13 -8.01 14.48
N ALA A 189 -0.91 -7.12 13.86
CA ALA A 189 -0.66 -6.72 12.47
C ALA A 189 0.71 -6.04 12.28
N VAL A 190 1.20 -5.34 13.31
CA VAL A 190 2.55 -4.75 13.25
C VAL A 190 3.62 -5.83 13.48
N ILE A 191 3.49 -6.66 14.52
CA ILE A 191 4.50 -7.66 14.88
C ILE A 191 4.54 -8.79 13.85
N ASP A 192 3.41 -9.47 13.67
CA ASP A 192 3.34 -10.68 12.84
C ASP A 192 3.21 -10.36 11.34
N GLY A 193 2.88 -9.10 11.02
CA GLY A 193 2.72 -8.62 9.66
C GLY A 193 3.86 -7.72 9.20
N GLU A 194 3.93 -6.49 9.67
CA GLU A 194 4.85 -5.45 9.18
C GLU A 194 6.32 -5.80 9.44
N ILE A 195 6.62 -6.17 10.68
CA ILE A 195 7.96 -6.56 11.08
C ILE A 195 8.34 -7.89 10.43
N GLU A 196 7.48 -8.91 10.57
CA GLU A 196 7.77 -10.24 10.05
C GLU A 196 7.91 -10.27 8.52
N LEU A 197 7.15 -9.45 7.77
CA LEU A 197 7.35 -9.31 6.33
C LEU A 197 8.78 -8.86 6.01
N SER A 198 9.24 -7.78 6.65
CA SER A 198 10.59 -7.27 6.45
C SER A 198 11.66 -8.27 6.87
N GLN A 199 11.46 -8.96 7.99
CA GLN A 199 12.37 -9.97 8.51
C GLN A 199 12.47 -11.19 7.58
N ARG A 200 11.39 -11.61 6.93
CA ARG A 200 11.42 -12.71 5.95
C ARG A 200 12.18 -12.33 4.69
N ILE A 201 12.01 -11.10 4.22
CA ILE A 201 12.78 -10.58 3.09
C ILE A 201 14.28 -10.58 3.42
N LEU A 202 14.65 -10.08 4.61
CA LEU A 202 16.05 -10.08 5.06
C LEU A 202 16.61 -11.51 5.19
N ARG A 203 15.85 -12.42 5.79
CA ARG A 203 16.26 -13.85 5.91
C ARG A 203 16.39 -14.57 4.58
N SER A 204 15.74 -14.09 3.52
CA SER A 204 15.96 -14.60 2.16
C SER A 204 17.27 -14.12 1.52
N GLY A 205 18.06 -13.33 2.23
CA GLY A 205 19.31 -12.71 1.78
C GLY A 205 19.09 -11.42 0.97
N ALA A 206 17.86 -10.94 0.84
CA ALA A 206 17.58 -9.68 0.17
C ALA A 206 17.67 -8.50 1.14
N HIS A 207 17.85 -7.28 0.60
CA HIS A 207 17.99 -6.04 1.37
C HIS A 207 16.67 -5.30 1.47
N ILE A 208 16.54 -4.45 2.50
CA ILE A 208 15.44 -3.49 2.61
C ILE A 208 15.98 -2.05 2.62
N SER A 209 15.24 -1.12 2.04
CA SER A 209 15.59 0.31 1.99
C SER A 209 14.34 1.20 2.03
N SER A 210 14.49 2.52 1.92
CA SER A 210 13.36 3.44 1.90
C SER A 210 13.62 4.71 1.10
N LEU A 211 12.54 5.33 0.64
CA LEU A 211 12.61 6.66 0.01
C LEU A 211 13.01 7.76 0.99
N GLN A 212 12.74 7.58 2.27
CA GLN A 212 13.11 8.55 3.31
C GLN A 212 14.60 8.59 3.57
N LYS A 213 15.27 7.45 3.52
CA LYS A 213 16.71 7.27 3.75
C LYS A 213 17.30 6.48 2.58
N PRO A 214 17.46 7.10 1.40
CA PRO A 214 17.80 6.38 0.17
C PRO A 214 19.19 5.72 0.21
N GLU A 215 20.15 6.29 0.94
CA GLU A 215 21.50 5.77 1.09
C GLU A 215 21.59 4.60 2.10
N MET A 216 20.49 4.36 2.85
CA MET A 216 20.46 3.30 3.86
C MET A 216 19.96 2.02 3.25
N ILE A 217 20.79 1.00 3.32
CA ILE A 217 20.48 -0.38 2.98
C ILE A 217 20.64 -1.22 4.23
N LEU A 218 19.67 -2.05 4.50
CA LEU A 218 19.71 -2.99 5.61
C LEU A 218 19.66 -4.41 5.07
N ASP A 219 20.60 -5.21 5.53
CA ASP A 219 20.62 -6.65 5.40
C ASP A 219 20.39 -7.31 6.78
N LEU A 220 20.47 -8.62 6.85
CA LEU A 220 20.22 -9.35 8.08
C LEU A 220 21.29 -9.05 9.16
N ASP A 221 22.53 -8.83 8.76
CA ASP A 221 23.65 -8.60 9.67
C ASP A 221 23.68 -7.16 10.20
N SER A 222 23.38 -6.21 9.35
CA SER A 222 23.39 -4.78 9.67
C SER A 222 22.30 -4.32 10.64
N GLN A 223 21.28 -5.15 10.92
CA GLN A 223 20.24 -4.83 11.90
C GLN A 223 20.77 -4.63 13.33
N ASN A 224 21.90 -5.25 13.67
CA ASN A 224 22.50 -5.19 14.99
C ASN A 224 23.54 -4.07 15.12
N ASP A 225 23.79 -3.28 14.08
CA ASP A 225 24.76 -2.20 14.10
C ASP A 225 24.14 -0.91 14.69
N PRO A 226 24.57 -0.47 15.89
CA PRO A 226 24.08 0.76 16.51
C PRO A 226 24.36 2.04 15.69
N VAL A 227 25.32 2.00 14.75
CA VAL A 227 25.64 3.13 13.85
C VAL A 227 24.46 3.47 12.95
N GLN A 228 23.60 2.52 12.63
CA GLN A 228 22.42 2.74 11.77
C GLN A 228 21.40 3.70 12.38
N SER A 229 21.31 3.80 13.69
CA SER A 229 20.43 4.76 14.37
C SER A 229 20.84 6.22 14.13
N GLN A 230 22.06 6.46 13.66
CA GLN A 230 22.65 7.80 13.46
C GLN A 230 22.43 8.38 12.06
N TYR A 231 21.89 7.61 11.10
CA TYR A 231 21.62 8.16 9.78
C TYR A 231 20.49 9.20 9.84
N PRO A 232 20.77 10.48 9.52
CA PRO A 232 19.72 11.49 9.48
C PRO A 232 18.69 11.16 8.41
N ALA A 233 17.48 11.62 8.59
CA ALA A 233 16.49 11.59 7.52
C ALA A 233 16.98 12.52 6.39
N VAL A 234 17.33 11.95 5.24
CA VAL A 234 17.96 12.69 4.13
C VAL A 234 16.90 13.36 3.27
N VAL A 235 15.72 12.75 3.15
CA VAL A 235 14.65 13.26 2.30
C VAL A 235 13.52 13.81 3.14
N ALA A 236 13.18 15.07 2.89
CA ALA A 236 12.04 15.72 3.53
C ALA A 236 10.74 14.98 3.15
N PHE A 237 9.80 14.84 4.10
CA PHE A 237 8.53 14.16 3.84
C PHE A 237 7.72 14.74 2.69
N GLN A 238 7.85 16.05 2.42
CA GLN A 238 7.22 16.70 1.27
C GLN A 238 7.73 16.19 -0.08
N ASP A 239 8.90 15.56 -0.12
CA ASP A 239 9.50 15.00 -1.34
C ASP A 239 9.20 13.52 -1.55
N ILE A 240 8.66 12.85 -0.54
CA ILE A 240 8.16 11.49 -0.63
C ILE A 240 6.77 11.53 -1.30
N PRO A 241 6.53 10.76 -2.36
CA PRO A 241 5.28 10.85 -3.12
C PRO A 241 4.07 10.32 -2.34
N ILE A 242 4.28 9.36 -1.45
CA ILE A 242 3.25 8.74 -0.61
C ILE A 242 3.73 8.76 0.83
N VAL A 243 2.97 9.44 1.70
CA VAL A 243 3.32 9.61 3.11
C VAL A 243 2.30 8.95 4.04
N HIS A 244 2.68 8.72 5.29
CA HIS A 244 1.73 8.25 6.29
C HIS A 244 0.74 9.36 6.68
N ARG A 245 -0.51 8.99 7.00
CA ARG A 245 -1.60 9.92 7.37
C ARG A 245 -1.26 10.94 8.46
N LYS A 246 -0.38 10.59 9.40
CA LYS A 246 0.07 11.49 10.47
C LYS A 246 0.98 12.63 9.95
N ARG A 247 1.51 12.50 8.73
CA ARG A 247 2.41 13.45 8.08
C ARG A 247 1.77 14.18 6.90
N GLU A 248 0.46 14.01 6.71
CA GLU A 248 -0.29 14.73 5.68
C GLU A 248 -0.29 16.23 6.00
N PRO A 249 0.08 17.08 5.02
CA PRO A 249 -0.03 18.52 5.20
C PRO A 249 -1.49 18.93 5.45
N ARG A 250 -1.79 19.41 6.63
CA ARG A 250 -3.13 19.89 7.01
C ARG A 250 -3.23 21.39 6.75
N GLY A 251 -3.81 21.78 5.62
CA GLY A 251 -4.03 23.17 5.27
C GLY A 251 -5.45 23.43 4.78
N LEU A 252 -5.77 24.68 4.41
CA LEU A 252 -7.06 25.09 3.88
C LEU A 252 -7.55 24.19 2.72
N GLN A 253 -6.63 23.71 1.89
CA GLN A 253 -6.92 22.77 0.81
C GLN A 253 -7.53 21.42 1.31
N PHE A 254 -7.20 20.98 2.50
CA PHE A 254 -7.80 19.80 3.11
C PHE A 254 -9.32 19.99 3.34
N TRP A 255 -9.70 21.15 3.85
CA TRP A 255 -11.10 21.50 4.12
C TRP A 255 -11.89 21.74 2.84
N ILE A 256 -11.30 22.40 1.83
CA ILE A 256 -11.92 22.61 0.50
C ILE A 256 -12.19 21.26 -0.19
N LYS A 257 -11.24 20.32 -0.15
CA LYS A 257 -11.42 18.98 -0.70
C LYS A 257 -12.55 18.23 0.01
N ARG A 258 -12.65 18.37 1.32
CA ARG A 258 -13.71 17.73 2.12
C ARG A 258 -15.10 18.27 1.78
N LEU A 259 -15.24 19.58 1.58
CA LEU A 259 -16.48 20.21 1.12
C LEU A 259 -16.86 19.76 -0.30
N GLY A 260 -15.91 19.68 -1.22
CA GLY A 260 -16.11 19.15 -2.56
C GLY A 260 -16.54 17.68 -2.57
N TYR A 261 -16.03 16.88 -1.64
CA TYR A 261 -16.42 15.49 -1.45
C TYR A 261 -17.91 15.35 -1.04
N PHE A 262 -18.41 16.16 -0.12
CA PHE A 262 -19.83 16.13 0.25
C PHE A 262 -20.74 16.53 -0.91
N LYS A 263 -20.34 17.52 -1.74
CA LYS A 263 -21.08 17.86 -2.98
C LYS A 263 -21.10 16.70 -3.96
N LEU A 264 -19.96 15.99 -4.12
CA LEU A 264 -19.89 14.80 -4.95
C LEU A 264 -20.81 13.68 -4.44
N LEU A 265 -20.83 13.40 -3.15
CA LEU A 265 -21.72 12.41 -2.56
C LEU A 265 -23.19 12.73 -2.86
N THR A 266 -23.60 14.00 -2.70
CA THR A 266 -24.96 14.45 -3.04
C THR A 266 -25.28 14.23 -4.51
N PHE A 267 -24.34 14.52 -5.41
CA PHE A 267 -24.48 14.27 -6.85
C PHE A 267 -24.60 12.79 -7.19
N LEU A 268 -23.79 11.93 -6.55
CA LEU A 268 -23.78 10.48 -6.79
C LEU A 268 -25.04 9.80 -6.27
N VAL A 269 -25.64 10.30 -5.17
CA VAL A 269 -26.91 9.81 -4.63
C VAL A 269 -28.03 9.92 -5.67
N ASN A 270 -28.00 10.98 -6.48
CA ASN A 270 -29.04 11.26 -7.48
C ASN A 270 -28.88 10.45 -8.77
N ARG A 271 -27.79 9.71 -8.98
CA ARG A 271 -27.57 8.85 -10.15
C ARG A 271 -27.82 7.39 -9.84
N LYS A 272 -28.67 6.72 -10.64
CA LYS A 272 -28.92 5.27 -10.61
C LYS A 272 -27.77 4.55 -11.33
N LEU A 273 -26.77 4.05 -10.60
CA LEU A 273 -25.66 3.26 -11.14
C LEU A 273 -25.67 1.84 -10.53
N LYS A 274 -25.33 0.82 -11.34
CA LYS A 274 -25.24 -0.59 -10.90
C LYS A 274 -23.79 -1.06 -10.89
N VAL A 275 -23.36 -1.82 -9.87
CA VAL A 275 -22.00 -2.38 -9.72
C VAL A 275 -22.03 -3.90 -9.66
N LYS A 276 -21.03 -4.53 -10.29
CA LYS A 276 -20.67 -5.93 -10.04
C LYS A 276 -19.41 -5.97 -9.18
N PHE A 277 -19.47 -6.67 -8.04
CA PHE A 277 -18.31 -6.98 -7.20
C PHE A 277 -17.89 -8.44 -7.40
N MET A 278 -16.58 -8.69 -7.30
CA MET A 278 -16.07 -10.04 -7.14
C MET A 278 -16.13 -10.39 -5.65
N ASP A 279 -17.02 -11.29 -5.26
CA ASP A 279 -17.22 -11.73 -3.87
C ASP A 279 -16.54 -13.08 -3.67
N LEU A 280 -15.45 -13.11 -2.90
CA LEU A 280 -14.70 -14.31 -2.60
C LEU A 280 -15.42 -15.25 -1.60
N ASN A 281 -16.48 -14.76 -0.92
CA ASN A 281 -17.28 -15.60 0.00
C ASN A 281 -18.17 -16.62 -0.75
N ARG A 282 -18.14 -16.67 -2.09
CA ARG A 282 -18.90 -17.61 -2.92
C ARG A 282 -18.05 -18.72 -3.54
N ARG A 283 -16.85 -18.96 -3.01
CA ARG A 283 -16.04 -20.14 -3.37
C ARG A 283 -15.98 -21.15 -2.24
#